data_0197ef71da7c1dd98b5f1b5c4f88a98a
#
_entry.id   0197ef71da7c1dd98b5f1b5c4f88a98a
#
_cell.length_a   1.000
_cell.length_b   1.000
_cell.length_c   1.000
_cell.angle_alpha   90.00
_cell.angle_beta   90.00
_cell.angle_gamma   90.00
#
_symmetry.space_group_name_H-M   'P 1'
#
loop_
_entity.id
_entity.type
_entity.pdbx_description
1 polymer ?
#
loop_
_entity_poly.entity_id
_entity_poly.type
_entity_poly.pdbx_seq_one_letter_code
_entity_poly.pdbx_strand_id
1 'polypeptide(L)'
;SRLVIALGDSGTFYDDTMMMLKINEYLRSQSSKQNSGMKREIIDRKSNERNDLMKSVERQVRETVQNATYYINGSEVSLAGNPTTKVDQGLHDVVENVYLKIKYINKFYDRDDFSGVISQGQINFLHDNSDDPNRLATDALEQYIQQHTERKMITSLFEIVQVFGKAPYGWREADIL
;
A
#
# COMPACT_ATOMS: atom_id res chain seq x y z
N SER A 1 2.14 -6.83 13.15
CA SER A 1 2.74 -5.48 13.01
C SER A 1 1.68 -4.45 12.67
N ARG A 2 1.85 -3.23 13.12
CA ARG A 2 0.92 -2.12 12.86
C ARG A 2 1.65 -0.78 12.88
N LEU A 3 1.19 0.14 12.02
CA LEU A 3 1.49 1.56 12.10
C LEU A 3 0.37 2.26 12.87
N VAL A 4 0.73 3.08 13.84
CA VAL A 4 -0.19 3.97 14.56
C VAL A 4 0.29 5.41 14.35
N ILE A 5 -0.61 6.27 13.90
CA ILE A 5 -0.35 7.70 13.70
C ILE A 5 -1.14 8.45 14.75
N ALA A 6 -0.46 8.97 15.76
CA ALA A 6 -1.08 9.76 16.81
C ALA A 6 -1.16 11.22 16.34
N LEU A 7 -2.35 11.62 15.97
CA LEU A 7 -2.64 13.00 15.60
C LEU A 7 -2.67 13.84 16.89
N GLY A 8 -1.97 14.96 16.90
CA GLY A 8 -2.06 15.95 17.98
C GLY A 8 -3.46 16.60 18.00
N ASP A 9 -3.60 17.63 18.84
CA ASP A 9 -4.87 18.35 18.95
C ASP A 9 -5.20 19.05 17.62
N SER A 10 -6.22 18.52 16.93
CA SER A 10 -6.60 18.88 15.56
C SER A 10 -7.90 19.71 15.54
N GLY A 11 -8.14 20.49 16.56
CA GLY A 11 -9.40 21.12 16.95
C GLY A 11 -10.28 21.76 15.86
N THR A 12 -9.71 22.28 14.78
CA THR A 12 -10.51 23.09 13.82
C THR A 12 -10.97 22.35 12.57
N PHE A 13 -10.22 21.35 12.08
CA PHE A 13 -10.62 20.70 10.81
C PHE A 13 -11.90 19.88 10.91
N TYR A 14 -12.27 19.44 12.11
CA TYR A 14 -13.52 18.72 12.34
C TYR A 14 -14.74 19.63 12.08
N ASP A 15 -14.72 20.84 12.62
CA ASP A 15 -15.81 21.81 12.47
C ASP A 15 -15.93 22.26 11.00
N ASP A 16 -14.80 22.54 10.34
CA ASP A 16 -14.75 22.87 8.92
C ASP A 16 -15.28 21.72 8.06
N THR A 17 -14.95 20.48 8.40
CA THR A 17 -15.45 19.27 7.70
C THR A 17 -16.96 19.14 7.88
N MET A 18 -17.46 19.31 9.08
CA MET A 18 -18.90 19.24 9.37
C MET A 18 -19.67 20.33 8.63
N MET A 19 -19.11 21.54 8.57
CA MET A 19 -19.72 22.64 7.81
C MET A 19 -19.72 22.32 6.31
N MET A 20 -18.60 21.85 5.76
CA MET A 20 -18.50 21.43 4.35
C MET A 20 -19.53 20.36 4.00
N LEU A 21 -19.72 19.35 4.85
CA LEU A 21 -20.69 18.28 4.63
C LEU A 21 -22.12 18.81 4.63
N LYS A 22 -22.48 19.71 5.56
CA LYS A 22 -23.80 20.36 5.59
C LYS A 22 -24.07 21.17 4.32
N ILE A 23 -23.08 21.94 3.86
CA ILE A 23 -23.20 22.70 2.62
C ILE A 23 -23.37 21.76 1.43
N ASN A 24 -22.62 20.66 1.39
CA ASN A 24 -22.71 19.67 0.31
C ASN A 24 -24.10 19.01 0.25
N GLU A 25 -24.66 18.66 1.39
CA GLU A 25 -26.01 18.12 1.49
C GLU A 25 -27.07 19.16 1.02
N TYR A 26 -26.94 20.41 1.43
CA TYR A 26 -27.79 21.49 0.93
C TYR A 26 -27.70 21.61 -0.58
N LEU A 27 -26.51 21.67 -1.17
CA LEU A 27 -26.33 21.78 -2.62
C LEU A 27 -26.96 20.59 -3.36
N ARG A 28 -26.80 19.36 -2.85
CA ARG A 28 -27.45 18.16 -3.41
C ARG A 28 -28.98 18.27 -3.38
N SER A 29 -29.56 18.80 -2.30
CA SER A 29 -31.01 18.98 -2.19
C SER A 29 -31.58 20.03 -3.15
N GLN A 30 -30.75 20.94 -3.64
CA GLN A 30 -31.15 21.99 -4.60
C GLN A 30 -30.92 21.62 -6.07
N SER A 31 -30.10 20.59 -6.34
CA SER A 31 -29.72 20.22 -7.73
C SER A 31 -30.89 19.78 -8.61
N SER A 32 -31.98 19.29 -8.03
CA SER A 32 -33.18 18.82 -8.74
C SER A 32 -34.28 19.88 -8.86
N LYS A 33 -34.09 21.10 -8.32
CA LYS A 33 -35.10 22.14 -8.30
C LYS A 33 -34.80 23.21 -9.35
N GLN A 34 -35.85 23.68 -10.05
CA GLN A 34 -35.73 24.80 -10.97
C GLN A 34 -35.49 26.09 -10.14
N ASN A 35 -34.26 26.61 -10.18
CA ASN A 35 -33.82 27.72 -9.36
C ASN A 35 -33.94 29.05 -10.11
N SER A 36 -34.64 30.02 -9.55
CA SER A 36 -34.73 31.41 -10.02
C SER A 36 -33.53 32.25 -9.56
N GLY A 37 -33.27 33.40 -10.22
CA GLY A 37 -32.10 34.25 -10.07
C GLY A 37 -31.44 34.31 -8.69
N MET A 38 -32.14 34.77 -7.67
CA MET A 38 -31.59 34.92 -6.30
C MET A 38 -31.19 33.58 -5.65
N LYS A 39 -31.92 32.49 -5.92
CA LYS A 39 -31.56 31.16 -5.41
C LYS A 39 -30.29 30.64 -6.08
N ARG A 40 -30.12 30.96 -7.35
CA ARG A 40 -28.90 30.55 -8.10
C ARG A 40 -27.67 31.22 -7.50
N GLU A 41 -27.75 32.50 -7.21
CA GLU A 41 -26.68 33.25 -6.55
C GLU A 41 -26.29 32.66 -5.20
N ILE A 42 -27.29 32.25 -4.38
CA ILE A 42 -27.04 31.59 -3.10
C ILE A 42 -26.34 30.24 -3.31
N ILE A 43 -26.75 29.45 -4.30
CA ILE A 43 -26.15 28.16 -4.63
C ILE A 43 -24.69 28.34 -5.07
N ASP A 44 -24.41 29.31 -5.94
CA ASP A 44 -23.06 29.61 -6.40
C ASP A 44 -22.17 30.06 -5.25
N ARG A 45 -22.66 30.94 -4.38
CA ARG A 45 -21.95 31.37 -3.18
C ARG A 45 -21.65 30.19 -2.22
N LYS A 46 -22.62 29.31 -1.99
CA LYS A 46 -22.43 28.12 -1.14
C LYS A 46 -21.50 27.10 -1.80
N SER A 47 -21.49 26.99 -3.12
CA SER A 47 -20.53 26.16 -3.84
C SER A 47 -19.09 26.65 -3.67
N ASN A 48 -18.89 27.96 -3.75
CA ASN A 48 -17.55 28.55 -3.52
C ASN A 48 -17.12 28.36 -2.07
N GLU A 49 -18.00 28.64 -1.09
CA GLU A 49 -17.74 28.42 0.33
C GLU A 49 -17.33 26.96 0.63
N ARG A 50 -18.04 25.98 0.06
CA ARG A 50 -17.67 24.56 0.17
C ARG A 50 -16.27 24.28 -0.39
N ASN A 51 -15.92 24.86 -1.55
CA ASN A 51 -14.63 24.64 -2.17
C ASN A 51 -13.49 25.23 -1.34
N ASP A 52 -13.73 26.39 -0.72
CA ASP A 52 -12.74 27.03 0.17
C ASP A 52 -12.55 26.23 1.47
N LEU A 53 -13.66 25.74 2.05
CA LEU A 53 -13.61 24.83 3.20
C LEU A 53 -12.86 23.54 2.87
N MET A 54 -13.09 22.95 1.68
CA MET A 54 -12.40 21.74 1.24
C MET A 54 -10.88 21.96 1.19
N LYS A 55 -10.42 23.06 0.61
CA LYS A 55 -8.99 23.41 0.59
C LYS A 55 -8.43 23.65 1.99
N SER A 56 -9.21 24.29 2.86
CA SER A 56 -8.83 24.52 4.27
C SER A 56 -8.66 23.19 5.01
N VAL A 57 -9.63 22.29 4.92
CA VAL A 57 -9.60 20.96 5.52
C VAL A 57 -8.40 20.15 5.00
N GLU A 58 -8.19 20.12 3.69
CA GLU A 58 -7.05 19.42 3.10
C GLU A 58 -5.71 19.92 3.65
N ARG A 59 -5.54 21.24 3.74
CA ARG A 59 -4.33 21.85 4.31
C ARG A 59 -4.16 21.45 5.77
N GLN A 60 -5.20 21.59 6.60
CA GLN A 60 -5.16 21.28 8.03
C GLN A 60 -4.87 19.79 8.27
N VAL A 61 -5.47 18.88 7.51
CA VAL A 61 -5.19 17.43 7.59
C VAL A 61 -3.73 17.15 7.24
N ARG A 62 -3.19 17.75 6.17
CA ARG A 62 -1.77 17.62 5.82
C ARG A 62 -0.85 18.11 6.94
N GLU A 63 -1.14 19.25 7.52
CA GLU A 63 -0.38 19.82 8.64
C GLU A 63 -0.44 18.92 9.88
N THR A 64 -1.63 18.38 10.19
CA THR A 64 -1.83 17.46 11.32
C THR A 64 -1.04 16.17 11.14
N VAL A 65 -1.09 15.57 9.96
CA VAL A 65 -0.31 14.36 9.64
C VAL A 65 1.20 14.67 9.61
N GLN A 66 1.58 15.84 9.12
CA GLN A 66 2.99 16.27 9.13
C GLN A 66 3.59 16.34 10.54
N ASN A 67 2.78 16.81 11.50
CA ASN A 67 3.18 17.00 12.89
C ASN A 67 2.80 15.83 13.82
N ALA A 68 2.22 14.77 13.26
CA ALA A 68 1.82 13.58 14.00
C ALA A 68 3.02 12.82 14.56
N THR A 69 2.80 12.09 15.65
CA THR A 69 3.75 11.12 16.18
C THR A 69 3.45 9.74 15.58
N TYR A 70 4.47 9.09 15.07
CA TYR A 70 4.36 7.80 14.42
C TYR A 70 4.88 6.69 15.33
N TYR A 71 4.13 5.60 15.42
CA TYR A 71 4.52 4.41 16.20
C TYR A 71 4.47 3.17 15.31
N ILE A 72 5.55 2.39 15.30
CA ILE A 72 5.63 1.09 14.64
C ILE A 72 5.82 0.02 15.70
N ASN A 73 4.89 -0.94 15.75
CA ASN A 73 4.90 -2.01 16.75
C ASN A 73 4.96 -1.51 18.20
N GLY A 74 4.43 -0.32 18.46
CA GLY A 74 4.41 0.30 19.79
C GLY A 74 5.62 1.15 20.14
N SER A 75 6.64 1.21 19.28
CA SER A 75 7.81 2.07 19.44
C SER A 75 7.65 3.34 18.62
N GLU A 76 7.96 4.49 19.20
CA GLU A 76 7.99 5.76 18.50
C GLU A 76 9.10 5.79 17.45
N VAL A 77 8.78 6.29 16.26
CA VAL A 77 9.72 6.40 15.13
C VAL A 77 9.73 7.83 14.58
N SER A 78 10.91 8.30 14.23
CA SER A 78 11.07 9.60 13.57
C SER A 78 11.16 9.39 12.07
N LEU A 79 10.10 9.82 11.34
CA LEU A 79 10.03 9.72 9.89
C LEU A 79 10.28 11.10 9.26
N ALA A 80 11.01 11.13 8.15
CA ALA A 80 11.37 12.36 7.45
C ALA A 80 10.55 12.57 6.18
N GLY A 81 10.41 13.83 5.75
CA GLY A 81 9.77 14.19 4.50
C GLY A 81 8.37 14.78 4.67
N ASN A 82 7.60 14.81 3.58
CA ASN A 82 6.21 15.28 3.57
C ASN A 82 5.25 14.24 4.17
N PRO A 83 3.97 14.59 4.44
CA PRO A 83 3.02 13.67 5.07
C PRO A 83 2.86 12.33 4.35
N THR A 84 2.78 12.35 3.02
CA THR A 84 2.65 11.14 2.20
C THR A 84 3.89 10.26 2.35
N THR A 85 5.08 10.86 2.22
CA THR A 85 6.36 10.14 2.37
C THR A 85 6.49 9.50 3.75
N LYS A 86 6.08 10.20 4.82
CA LYS A 86 6.11 9.64 6.19
C LYS A 86 5.19 8.43 6.34
N VAL A 87 3.98 8.52 5.80
CA VAL A 87 3.03 7.40 5.83
C VAL A 87 3.57 6.21 5.04
N ASP A 88 4.09 6.46 3.83
CA ASP A 88 4.65 5.41 2.97
C ASP A 88 5.86 4.73 3.61
N GLN A 89 6.78 5.49 4.22
CA GLN A 89 7.91 4.94 4.97
C GLN A 89 7.43 4.09 6.15
N GLY A 90 6.48 4.60 6.94
CA GLY A 90 5.92 3.86 8.08
C GLY A 90 5.24 2.56 7.66
N LEU A 91 4.52 2.54 6.54
CA LEU A 91 3.91 1.33 5.98
C LEU A 91 4.98 0.37 5.45
N HIS A 92 6.00 0.88 4.77
CA HIS A 92 7.12 0.09 4.29
C HIS A 92 7.83 -0.63 5.45
N ASP A 93 8.16 0.09 6.52
CA ASP A 93 8.78 -0.49 7.72
C ASP A 93 7.91 -1.57 8.38
N VAL A 94 6.59 -1.36 8.43
CA VAL A 94 5.65 -2.39 8.93
C VAL A 94 5.70 -3.64 8.07
N VAL A 95 5.72 -3.50 6.75
CA VAL A 95 5.80 -4.63 5.81
C VAL A 95 7.13 -5.36 5.96
N GLU A 96 8.26 -4.65 5.97
CA GLU A 96 9.59 -5.26 6.13
C GLU A 96 9.76 -5.97 7.48
N ASN A 97 9.15 -5.46 8.55
CA ASN A 97 9.17 -6.11 9.87
C ASN A 97 8.38 -7.44 9.92
N VAL A 98 7.40 -7.63 9.04
CA VAL A 98 6.63 -8.89 8.92
C VAL A 98 7.25 -9.83 7.90
N TYR A 99 7.63 -9.28 6.75
CA TYR A 99 8.11 -10.03 5.59
C TYR A 99 9.61 -9.80 5.40
N LEU A 100 10.41 -10.27 6.35
CA LEU A 100 11.87 -10.07 6.38
C LEU A 100 12.58 -10.51 5.09
N LYS A 101 11.97 -11.43 4.35
CA LYS A 101 12.52 -12.00 3.11
C LYS A 101 11.82 -11.50 1.84
N ILE A 102 10.92 -10.51 1.95
CA ILE A 102 10.23 -9.95 0.77
C ILE A 102 11.21 -9.34 -0.23
N LYS A 103 12.29 -8.76 0.26
CA LYS A 103 13.37 -8.15 -0.53
C LYS A 103 14.27 -9.15 -1.27
N TYR A 104 14.03 -10.46 -1.15
CA TYR A 104 14.71 -11.44 -1.99
C TYR A 104 14.19 -11.39 -3.43
N ILE A 105 12.97 -10.86 -3.65
CA ILE A 105 12.42 -10.59 -4.97
C ILE A 105 12.79 -9.16 -5.37
N ASN A 106 13.74 -9.03 -6.28
CA ASN A 106 14.20 -7.76 -6.84
C ASN A 106 13.58 -7.46 -8.20
N LYS A 107 13.20 -8.50 -8.95
CA LYS A 107 12.50 -8.39 -10.22
C LYS A 107 11.18 -9.15 -10.15
N PHE A 108 10.11 -8.47 -10.48
CA PHE A 108 8.78 -9.05 -10.53
C PHE A 108 8.50 -9.61 -11.92
N TYR A 109 7.86 -10.79 -11.97
CA TYR A 109 7.43 -11.44 -13.20
C TYR A 109 5.90 -11.40 -13.30
N ASP A 110 5.40 -11.25 -14.53
CA ASP A 110 3.99 -11.33 -14.85
C ASP A 110 3.68 -12.65 -15.55
N ARG A 111 2.39 -13.05 -15.59
CA ARG A 111 1.97 -14.32 -16.19
C ARG A 111 2.42 -14.50 -17.64
N ASP A 112 2.55 -13.40 -18.39
CA ASP A 112 2.97 -13.43 -19.78
C ASP A 112 4.46 -13.80 -19.95
N ASP A 113 5.27 -13.56 -18.93
CA ASP A 113 6.69 -13.93 -18.91
C ASP A 113 6.88 -15.46 -18.90
N PHE A 114 5.95 -16.21 -18.27
CA PHE A 114 6.02 -17.67 -18.18
C PHE A 114 5.74 -18.38 -19.50
N SER A 115 4.89 -17.82 -20.36
CA SER A 115 4.58 -18.43 -21.66
C SER A 115 5.81 -18.54 -22.54
N GLY A 116 6.74 -17.61 -22.42
CA GLY A 116 8.05 -17.64 -23.10
C GLY A 116 8.95 -18.76 -22.59
N VAL A 117 9.00 -19.00 -21.28
CA VAL A 117 9.84 -20.01 -20.64
C VAL A 117 9.33 -21.42 -20.95
N ILE A 118 8.01 -21.63 -20.85
CA ILE A 118 7.38 -22.94 -21.11
C ILE A 118 7.46 -23.32 -22.60
N SER A 119 7.29 -22.34 -23.51
CA SER A 119 7.30 -22.60 -24.95
C SER A 119 8.69 -22.88 -25.51
N GLN A 120 9.76 -22.40 -24.86
CA GLN A 120 11.14 -22.64 -25.32
C GLN A 120 11.71 -24.00 -24.91
N GLY A 121 11.05 -24.75 -24.02
CA GLY A 121 11.44 -26.11 -23.64
C GLY A 121 12.88 -26.27 -23.09
N GLN A 122 13.58 -25.17 -22.93
CA GLN A 122 14.93 -25.13 -22.39
C GLN A 122 14.92 -24.39 -21.05
N ILE A 123 14.68 -25.16 -20.01
CA ILE A 123 15.08 -24.73 -18.68
C ILE A 123 16.61 -24.87 -18.68
N ASN A 124 17.31 -23.80 -18.96
CA ASN A 124 18.76 -23.73 -18.83
C ASN A 124 19.14 -23.74 -17.36
N PHE A 125 19.14 -24.90 -16.73
CA PHE A 125 19.67 -25.13 -15.38
C PHE A 125 21.18 -24.90 -15.26
N LEU A 126 21.84 -24.52 -16.35
CA LEU A 126 23.29 -24.36 -16.45
C LEU A 126 23.75 -22.92 -16.64
N HIS A 127 22.87 -21.92 -16.53
CA HIS A 127 23.37 -20.55 -16.47
C HIS A 127 23.95 -20.31 -15.08
N ASP A 128 25.21 -19.87 -15.10
CA ASP A 128 25.87 -19.25 -13.95
C ASP A 128 24.91 -18.18 -13.38
N ASN A 129 24.29 -18.49 -12.23
CA ASN A 129 23.26 -17.68 -11.59
C ASN A 129 23.81 -16.35 -11.05
N SER A 130 24.99 -15.92 -11.49
CA SER A 130 25.64 -14.69 -11.03
C SER A 130 24.84 -13.43 -11.37
N ASP A 131 24.02 -13.48 -12.43
CA ASP A 131 23.23 -12.34 -12.91
C ASP A 131 21.71 -12.44 -12.61
N ASP A 132 21.26 -13.48 -11.88
CA ASP A 132 19.85 -13.60 -11.50
C ASP A 132 19.49 -12.54 -10.44
N PRO A 133 18.60 -11.58 -10.77
CA PRO A 133 18.17 -10.56 -9.83
C PRO A 133 17.44 -11.14 -8.60
N ASN A 134 16.84 -12.34 -8.73
CA ASN A 134 16.09 -13.02 -7.67
C ASN A 134 16.85 -14.20 -7.05
N ARG A 135 18.19 -14.24 -7.20
CA ARG A 135 19.02 -15.34 -6.72
C ARG A 135 18.72 -15.78 -5.29
N LEU A 136 18.56 -14.84 -4.36
CA LEU A 136 18.25 -15.17 -2.96
C LEU A 136 16.89 -15.88 -2.81
N ALA A 137 15.94 -15.58 -3.68
CA ALA A 137 14.65 -16.24 -3.69
C ALA A 137 14.78 -17.65 -4.28
N THR A 138 15.49 -17.79 -5.40
CA THR A 138 15.80 -19.09 -6.03
C THR A 138 16.52 -20.00 -5.05
N ASP A 139 17.59 -19.53 -4.41
CA ASP A 139 18.34 -20.28 -3.40
C ASP A 139 17.44 -20.76 -2.23
N ALA A 140 16.52 -19.90 -1.78
CA ALA A 140 15.60 -20.25 -0.70
C ALA A 140 14.58 -21.33 -1.11
N LEU A 141 14.07 -21.27 -2.34
CA LEU A 141 13.19 -22.29 -2.93
C LEU A 141 13.91 -23.61 -3.10
N GLU A 142 15.10 -23.61 -3.68
CA GLU A 142 15.93 -24.80 -3.86
C GLU A 142 16.24 -25.47 -2.52
N GLN A 143 16.67 -24.71 -1.54
CA GLN A 143 16.95 -25.23 -0.20
C GLN A 143 15.71 -25.88 0.43
N TYR A 144 14.53 -25.27 0.27
CA TYR A 144 13.28 -25.84 0.78
C TYR A 144 12.96 -27.18 0.10
N ILE A 145 13.04 -27.23 -1.22
CA ILE A 145 12.75 -28.44 -2.00
C ILE A 145 13.76 -29.55 -1.64
N GLN A 146 15.06 -29.22 -1.53
CA GLN A 146 16.09 -30.16 -1.18
C GLN A 146 15.87 -30.77 0.21
N GLN A 147 15.56 -29.95 1.22
CA GLN A 147 15.27 -30.42 2.57
C GLN A 147 14.06 -31.37 2.62
N HIS A 148 13.04 -31.12 1.83
CA HIS A 148 11.86 -32.00 1.73
C HIS A 148 12.22 -33.33 1.03
N THR A 149 13.03 -33.26 -0.02
CA THR A 149 13.49 -34.44 -0.75
C THR A 149 14.34 -35.35 0.14
N GLU A 150 15.28 -34.79 0.91
CA GLU A 150 16.11 -35.53 1.86
C GLU A 150 15.28 -36.24 2.94
N ARG A 151 14.18 -35.59 3.36
CA ARG A 151 13.21 -36.15 4.33
C ARG A 151 12.20 -37.10 3.68
N LYS A 152 12.28 -37.37 2.38
CA LYS A 152 11.31 -38.16 1.61
C LYS A 152 9.88 -37.63 1.70
N MET A 153 9.71 -36.32 1.83
CA MET A 153 8.42 -35.66 1.84
C MET A 153 8.03 -35.27 0.40
N ILE A 154 6.75 -35.45 0.08
CA ILE A 154 6.21 -35.01 -1.21
C ILE A 154 5.98 -33.50 -1.08
N THR A 155 6.57 -32.73 -1.98
CA THR A 155 6.36 -31.29 -2.05
C THR A 155 5.51 -30.97 -3.28
N SER A 156 4.35 -30.36 -3.05
CA SER A 156 3.47 -29.87 -4.11
C SER A 156 3.72 -28.39 -4.38
N LEU A 157 3.46 -27.96 -5.61
CA LEU A 157 3.51 -26.54 -5.96
C LEU A 157 2.60 -25.68 -5.09
N PHE A 158 1.40 -26.21 -4.77
CA PHE A 158 0.47 -25.56 -3.85
C PHE A 158 1.08 -25.30 -2.47
N GLU A 159 1.81 -26.28 -1.94
CA GLU A 159 2.48 -26.14 -0.64
C GLU A 159 3.57 -25.08 -0.68
N ILE A 160 4.38 -25.06 -1.75
CA ILE A 160 5.41 -24.03 -1.96
C ILE A 160 4.77 -22.64 -1.95
N VAL A 161 3.71 -22.43 -2.74
CA VAL A 161 2.98 -21.16 -2.78
C VAL A 161 2.43 -20.78 -1.40
N GLN A 162 1.90 -21.73 -0.64
CA GLN A 162 1.39 -21.46 0.71
C GLN A 162 2.49 -21.09 1.72
N VAL A 163 3.67 -21.64 1.59
CA VAL A 163 4.81 -21.35 2.46
C VAL A 163 5.43 -19.99 2.11
N PHE A 164 5.75 -19.78 0.84
CA PHE A 164 6.46 -18.57 0.42
C PHE A 164 5.54 -17.36 0.23
N GLY A 165 4.22 -17.56 0.11
CA GLY A 165 3.22 -16.49 0.14
C GLY A 165 2.96 -15.92 1.53
N LYS A 166 3.46 -16.55 2.61
CA LYS A 166 3.27 -16.11 4.00
C LYS A 166 4.56 -15.50 4.59
N ALA A 167 4.43 -14.92 5.78
CA ALA A 167 5.59 -14.48 6.54
C ALA A 167 6.55 -15.67 6.79
N PRO A 168 7.86 -15.48 6.68
CA PRO A 168 8.59 -14.22 6.50
C PRO A 168 8.83 -13.79 5.05
N TYR A 169 8.29 -14.50 4.07
CA TYR A 169 8.56 -14.26 2.64
C TYR A 169 7.59 -13.25 2.02
N GLY A 170 6.28 -13.57 1.97
CA GLY A 170 5.23 -12.70 1.41
C GLY A 170 5.31 -12.51 -0.11
N TRP A 171 5.86 -13.50 -0.84
CA TRP A 171 6.03 -13.42 -2.29
C TRP A 171 4.70 -13.65 -3.01
N ARG A 172 4.53 -13.02 -4.15
CA ARG A 172 3.36 -13.25 -5.01
C ARG A 172 3.47 -14.63 -5.66
N GLU A 173 2.33 -15.27 -5.91
CA GLU A 173 2.28 -16.56 -6.62
C GLU A 173 3.08 -16.52 -7.93
N ALA A 174 2.96 -15.43 -8.70
CA ALA A 174 3.70 -15.26 -9.95
C ALA A 174 5.22 -15.19 -9.79
N ASP A 175 5.72 -14.78 -8.63
CA ASP A 175 7.17 -14.69 -8.38
C ASP A 175 7.73 -16.00 -7.78
N ILE A 176 6.85 -16.94 -7.40
CA ILE A 176 7.20 -18.27 -6.87
C ILE A 176 7.23 -19.32 -8.00
N LEU A 177 6.42 -19.15 -9.03
CA LEU A 177 6.29 -20.06 -10.17
C LEU A 177 7.42 -19.93 -11.16
#